data_3d542e29c1dc9f76f1d45fc221d7e454
#
_entry.id   3d542e29c1dc9f76f1d45fc221d7e454
#
_cell.length_a   1.000
_cell.length_b   1.000
_cell.length_c   1.000
_cell.angle_alpha   90.00
_cell.angle_beta   90.00
_cell.angle_gamma   90.00
#
_symmetry.space_group_name_H-M   'P 1'
#
loop_
_entity.id
_entity.type
_entity.pdbx_description
1 polymer ?
#
loop_
_entity_poly.entity_id
_entity_poly.type
_entity_poly.pdbx_seq_one_letter_code
_entity_poly.pdbx_strand_id
1 'polypeptide(L)'
;MPLTTYVLIVAILIPFSPPEGVLFIALGALIMGSVPAGTTSNLFTYFSKGNVALSVTMTVNSTLWAFIMTPLALWAYSNLLGLDESLSVPPSEIATVIVGLIIPVGIGMLIRKLSANIGSLIELIGSIFGLLFIPFLIAVWVPRNWQLLLDTQWPTYVVAIGIGAVGMTAAYLMSKMLRLHPANARTIALEAGINNGPLAIAVIVAVYIDSPGLDQILLVPALYSLFIVLLSTVVTLIFRRANLAAEQKIPNLL
;
A
#
# COMPACT_ATOMS: atom_id res chain seq x y z
N MET A 1 4.85 8.21 0.36
CA MET A 1 4.96 7.16 -0.70
C MET A 1 4.97 7.71 -2.12
N PRO A 2 4.21 8.75 -2.52
CA PRO A 2 4.20 9.23 -3.91
C PRO A 2 5.59 9.60 -4.47
N LEU A 3 6.40 10.33 -3.68
CA LEU A 3 7.77 10.68 -4.08
C LEU A 3 8.65 9.44 -4.32
N THR A 4 8.60 8.47 -3.44
CA THR A 4 9.35 7.21 -3.58
C THR A 4 8.96 6.50 -4.89
N THR A 5 7.67 6.44 -5.16
CA THR A 5 7.14 5.81 -6.37
C THR A 5 7.57 6.58 -7.62
N TYR A 6 7.49 7.90 -7.60
CA TYR A 6 7.97 8.76 -8.68
C TYR A 6 9.46 8.51 -8.99
N VAL A 7 10.30 8.45 -7.95
CA VAL A 7 11.73 8.15 -8.13
C VAL A 7 11.94 6.77 -8.74
N LEU A 8 11.19 5.75 -8.32
CA LEU A 8 11.28 4.41 -8.90
C LEU A 8 10.83 4.40 -10.38
N ILE A 9 9.79 5.16 -10.73
CA ILE A 9 9.32 5.30 -12.11
C ILE A 9 10.41 5.93 -12.98
N VAL A 10 10.95 7.06 -12.56
CA VAL A 10 11.95 7.81 -13.36
C VAL A 10 13.29 7.09 -13.43
N ALA A 11 13.71 6.45 -12.32
CA ALA A 11 15.02 5.80 -12.26
C ALA A 11 15.04 4.39 -12.85
N ILE A 12 13.91 3.68 -12.84
CA ILE A 12 13.87 2.25 -13.19
C ILE A 12 12.85 1.97 -14.30
N LEU A 13 11.59 2.40 -14.14
CA LEU A 13 10.55 2.00 -15.07
C LEU A 13 10.78 2.62 -16.46
N ILE A 14 10.86 3.93 -16.56
CA ILE A 14 10.98 4.63 -17.83
C ILE A 14 12.27 4.26 -18.61
N PRO A 15 13.47 4.27 -17.99
CA PRO A 15 14.71 4.01 -18.72
C PRO A 15 14.87 2.58 -19.23
N PHE A 16 14.23 1.60 -18.57
CA PHE A 16 14.44 0.17 -18.84
C PHE A 16 13.20 -0.53 -19.39
N SER A 17 12.13 0.20 -19.70
CA SER A 17 10.92 -0.34 -20.33
C SER A 17 10.76 0.17 -21.76
N PRO A 18 10.08 -0.56 -22.65
CA PRO A 18 9.72 -0.06 -23.97
C PRO A 18 8.86 1.19 -23.84
N PRO A 19 8.99 2.14 -24.76
CA PRO A 19 8.21 3.38 -24.73
C PRO A 19 6.69 3.11 -24.87
N GLU A 20 6.32 2.02 -25.56
CA GLU A 20 4.92 1.64 -25.73
C GLU A 20 4.32 1.15 -24.41
N GLY A 21 3.29 1.85 -23.94
CA GLY A 21 2.53 1.48 -22.75
C GLY A 21 3.19 1.78 -21.40
N VAL A 22 4.46 2.20 -21.37
CA VAL A 22 5.16 2.49 -20.11
C VAL A 22 4.48 3.57 -19.27
N LEU A 23 3.84 4.54 -19.92
CA LEU A 23 3.12 5.63 -19.25
C LEU A 23 1.85 5.12 -18.54
N PHE A 24 1.16 4.11 -19.10
CA PHE A 24 0.04 3.45 -18.42
C PHE A 24 0.51 2.71 -17.16
N ILE A 25 1.63 1.98 -17.26
CA ILE A 25 2.24 1.29 -16.11
C ILE A 25 2.70 2.30 -15.06
N ALA A 26 3.31 3.42 -15.48
CA ALA A 26 3.74 4.49 -14.61
C ALA A 26 2.55 5.15 -13.86
N LEU A 27 1.45 5.37 -14.57
CA LEU A 27 0.21 5.88 -13.97
C LEU A 27 -0.32 4.91 -12.89
N GLY A 28 -0.39 3.62 -13.19
CA GLY A 28 -0.80 2.60 -12.21
C GLY A 28 0.11 2.55 -10.98
N ALA A 29 1.43 2.66 -11.20
CA ALA A 29 2.40 2.75 -10.11
C ALA A 29 2.18 4.01 -9.27
N LEU A 30 1.96 5.16 -9.92
CA LEU A 30 1.73 6.43 -9.24
C LEU A 30 0.46 6.41 -8.38
N ILE A 31 -0.65 5.84 -8.91
CA ILE A 31 -1.88 5.63 -8.15
C ILE A 31 -1.59 4.74 -6.95
N MET A 32 -0.87 3.61 -7.13
CA MET A 32 -0.50 2.70 -6.05
C MET A 32 0.31 3.37 -4.95
N GLY A 33 1.25 4.24 -5.30
CA GLY A 33 2.06 4.99 -4.35
C GLY A 33 1.31 6.13 -3.64
N SER A 34 0.16 6.55 -4.19
CA SER A 34 -0.60 7.71 -3.70
C SER A 34 -1.80 7.34 -2.83
N VAL A 35 -2.25 6.08 -2.84
CA VAL A 35 -3.32 5.61 -1.96
C VAL A 35 -2.86 5.51 -0.50
N PRO A 36 -3.78 5.61 0.49
CA PRO A 36 -3.44 5.51 1.91
C PRO A 36 -2.96 4.13 2.32
N ALA A 37 -2.51 4.01 3.56
CA ALA A 37 -2.10 2.74 4.16
C ALA A 37 -3.25 1.71 4.15
N GLY A 38 -2.89 0.44 3.95
CA GLY A 38 -3.84 -0.67 3.94
C GLY A 38 -4.09 -1.23 5.35
N THR A 39 -5.33 -1.65 5.64
CA THR A 39 -5.70 -2.21 6.96
C THR A 39 -4.94 -3.48 7.32
N THR A 40 -4.38 -4.19 6.35
CA THR A 40 -3.53 -5.38 6.59
C THR A 40 -2.24 -5.04 7.35
N SER A 41 -1.77 -3.78 7.34
CA SER A 41 -0.62 -3.32 8.13
C SER A 41 -0.84 -3.54 9.64
N ASN A 42 -2.07 -3.38 10.14
CA ASN A 42 -2.42 -3.59 11.54
C ASN A 42 -2.14 -5.05 11.97
N LEU A 43 -2.46 -6.01 11.09
CA LEU A 43 -2.24 -7.43 11.33
C LEU A 43 -0.74 -7.75 11.38
N PHE A 44 0.02 -7.27 10.40
CA PHE A 44 1.47 -7.44 10.38
C PHE A 44 2.16 -6.74 11.56
N THR A 45 1.66 -5.58 11.97
CA THR A 45 2.12 -4.87 13.17
C THR A 45 1.91 -5.73 14.43
N TYR A 46 0.76 -6.36 14.58
CA TYR A 46 0.48 -7.27 15.70
C TYR A 46 1.46 -8.44 15.72
N PHE A 47 1.66 -9.13 14.60
CA PHE A 47 2.56 -10.28 14.54
C PHE A 47 4.05 -9.91 14.68
N SER A 48 4.44 -8.69 14.31
CA SER A 48 5.81 -8.18 14.48
C SER A 48 6.12 -7.70 15.90
N LYS A 49 5.16 -7.79 16.85
CA LYS A 49 5.27 -7.19 18.19
C LYS A 49 5.46 -5.66 18.12
N GLY A 50 4.79 -5.02 17.17
CA GLY A 50 4.69 -3.57 17.05
C GLY A 50 3.62 -2.97 17.97
N ASN A 51 3.44 -1.66 17.86
CA ASN A 51 2.41 -0.90 18.57
C ASN A 51 1.13 -0.83 17.73
N VAL A 52 0.18 -1.73 18.00
CA VAL A 52 -1.08 -1.84 17.23
C VAL A 52 -1.94 -0.57 17.36
N ALA A 53 -1.96 0.07 18.53
CA ALA A 53 -2.72 1.31 18.71
C ALA A 53 -2.18 2.43 17.80
N LEU A 54 -0.84 2.54 17.68
CA LEU A 54 -0.20 3.46 16.74
C LEU A 54 -0.54 3.10 15.31
N SER A 55 -0.50 1.81 14.93
CA SER A 55 -0.83 1.32 13.58
C SER A 55 -2.23 1.76 13.16
N VAL A 56 -3.24 1.45 13.97
CA VAL A 56 -4.63 1.82 13.71
C VAL A 56 -4.78 3.34 13.59
N THR A 57 -4.12 4.10 14.46
CA THR A 57 -4.17 5.57 14.41
C THR A 57 -3.55 6.11 13.13
N MET A 58 -2.42 5.55 12.69
CA MET A 58 -1.76 5.93 11.43
C MET A 58 -2.62 5.59 10.21
N THR A 59 -3.21 4.38 10.17
CA THR A 59 -4.11 3.96 9.08
C THR A 59 -5.30 4.91 8.96
N VAL A 60 -5.98 5.20 10.07
CA VAL A 60 -7.12 6.13 10.09
C VAL A 60 -6.69 7.52 9.62
N ASN A 61 -5.60 8.04 10.16
CA ASN A 61 -5.10 9.37 9.82
C ASN A 61 -4.70 9.44 8.33
N SER A 62 -3.98 8.43 7.81
CA SER A 62 -3.61 8.39 6.39
C SER A 62 -4.83 8.34 5.47
N THR A 63 -5.88 7.61 5.86
CA THR A 63 -7.14 7.54 5.09
C THR A 63 -7.86 8.89 5.05
N LEU A 64 -7.91 9.60 6.17
CA LEU A 64 -8.50 10.94 6.22
C LEU A 64 -7.73 11.95 5.34
N TRP A 65 -6.40 11.92 5.45
CA TRP A 65 -5.55 12.80 4.65
C TRP A 65 -5.53 12.44 3.16
N ALA A 66 -5.81 11.18 2.80
CA ALA A 66 -5.83 10.73 1.41
C ALA A 66 -6.86 11.52 0.57
N PHE A 67 -7.95 11.99 1.17
CA PHE A 67 -8.96 12.83 0.48
C PHE A 67 -8.33 14.06 -0.21
N ILE A 68 -7.34 14.66 0.42
CA ILE A 68 -6.63 15.83 -0.12
C ILE A 68 -5.33 15.43 -0.79
N MET A 69 -4.55 14.58 -0.13
CA MET A 69 -3.17 14.28 -0.56
C MET A 69 -3.09 13.34 -1.76
N THR A 70 -4.05 12.42 -1.96
CA THR A 70 -4.03 11.54 -3.13
C THR A 70 -4.29 12.32 -4.42
N PRO A 71 -5.34 13.14 -4.56
CA PRO A 71 -5.53 13.97 -5.75
C PRO A 71 -4.37 14.92 -6.01
N LEU A 72 -3.87 15.56 -4.95
CA LEU A 72 -2.76 16.51 -5.06
C LEU A 72 -1.47 15.81 -5.53
N ALA A 73 -1.15 14.65 -4.98
CA ALA A 73 0.02 13.88 -5.37
C ALA A 73 -0.10 13.38 -6.82
N LEU A 74 -1.27 12.86 -7.21
CA LEU A 74 -1.51 12.41 -8.57
C LEU A 74 -1.38 13.58 -9.56
N TRP A 75 -1.99 14.72 -9.26
CA TRP A 75 -1.86 15.92 -10.09
C TRP A 75 -0.39 16.37 -10.23
N ALA A 76 0.33 16.48 -9.12
CA ALA A 76 1.70 16.97 -9.13
C ALA A 76 2.66 16.02 -9.89
N TYR A 77 2.59 14.73 -9.60
CA TYR A 77 3.52 13.76 -10.18
C TYR A 77 3.14 13.33 -11.60
N SER A 78 1.86 13.34 -11.99
CA SER A 78 1.46 13.13 -13.38
C SER A 78 1.96 14.25 -14.29
N ASN A 79 1.87 15.50 -13.85
CA ASN A 79 2.44 16.63 -14.57
C ASN A 79 3.97 16.52 -14.70
N LEU A 80 4.67 16.11 -13.63
CA LEU A 80 6.13 15.91 -13.68
C LEU A 80 6.56 14.76 -14.61
N LEU A 81 5.70 13.75 -14.78
CA LEU A 81 5.94 12.65 -15.73
C LEU A 81 5.56 13.00 -17.16
N GLY A 82 4.94 14.16 -17.39
CA GLY A 82 4.46 14.56 -18.71
C GLY A 82 3.33 13.66 -19.23
N LEU A 83 2.48 13.15 -18.32
CA LEU A 83 1.30 12.40 -18.73
C LEU A 83 0.32 13.32 -19.45
N ASP A 84 -0.15 12.89 -20.62
CA ASP A 84 -1.14 13.60 -21.40
C ASP A 84 -2.44 13.82 -20.62
N GLU A 85 -3.23 14.84 -20.96
CA GLU A 85 -4.52 15.13 -20.32
C GLU A 85 -5.47 13.92 -20.35
N SER A 86 -5.39 13.08 -21.38
CA SER A 86 -6.18 11.84 -21.51
C SER A 86 -5.83 10.77 -20.48
N LEU A 87 -4.63 10.84 -19.89
CA LEU A 87 -4.16 9.95 -18.80
C LEU A 87 -4.23 10.66 -17.44
N SER A 88 -4.56 11.96 -17.42
CA SER A 88 -4.72 12.69 -16.17
C SER A 88 -5.92 12.13 -15.41
N VAL A 89 -5.73 11.90 -14.12
CA VAL A 89 -6.83 11.44 -13.25
C VAL A 89 -7.69 12.65 -12.90
N PRO A 90 -8.96 12.71 -13.33
CA PRO A 90 -9.82 13.83 -12.97
C PRO A 90 -9.97 13.93 -11.45
N PRO A 91 -9.64 15.06 -10.83
CA PRO A 91 -9.71 15.20 -9.36
C PRO A 91 -11.10 14.88 -8.78
N SER A 92 -12.15 15.15 -9.56
CA SER A 92 -13.54 14.84 -9.18
C SER A 92 -13.82 13.36 -9.05
N GLU A 93 -13.23 12.52 -9.92
CA GLU A 93 -13.43 11.07 -9.88
C GLU A 93 -12.65 10.44 -8.73
N ILE A 94 -11.41 10.88 -8.50
CA ILE A 94 -10.64 10.50 -7.31
C ILE A 94 -11.42 10.87 -6.04
N ALA A 95 -11.94 12.10 -5.97
CA ALA A 95 -12.72 12.56 -4.84
C ALA A 95 -13.95 11.67 -4.60
N THR A 96 -14.66 11.28 -5.65
CA THR A 96 -15.83 10.41 -5.57
C THR A 96 -15.51 9.05 -4.97
N VAL A 97 -14.42 8.40 -5.45
CA VAL A 97 -13.99 7.10 -4.92
C VAL A 97 -13.55 7.22 -3.45
N ILE A 98 -12.81 8.28 -3.12
CA ILE A 98 -12.34 8.49 -1.74
C ILE A 98 -13.51 8.81 -0.80
N VAL A 99 -14.49 9.61 -1.23
CA VAL A 99 -15.72 9.86 -0.45
C VAL A 99 -16.46 8.54 -0.19
N GLY A 100 -16.58 7.68 -1.22
CA GLY A 100 -17.15 6.35 -1.08
C GLY A 100 -16.46 5.49 0.00
N LEU A 101 -15.16 5.72 0.25
CA LEU A 101 -14.40 5.05 1.31
C LEU A 101 -14.56 5.71 2.69
N ILE A 102 -14.68 7.03 2.74
CA ILE A 102 -14.83 7.76 4.01
C ILE A 102 -16.11 7.33 4.71
N ILE A 103 -17.19 7.05 3.96
CA ILE A 103 -18.46 6.62 4.54
C ILE A 103 -18.33 5.34 5.36
N PRO A 104 -17.81 4.20 4.82
CA PRO A 104 -17.62 3.00 5.62
C PRO A 104 -16.63 3.18 6.78
N VAL A 105 -15.58 3.98 6.58
CA VAL A 105 -14.62 4.29 7.65
C VAL A 105 -15.29 5.09 8.75
N GLY A 106 -16.06 6.11 8.42
CA GLY A 106 -16.82 6.91 9.37
C GLY A 106 -17.83 6.06 10.16
N ILE A 107 -18.56 5.16 9.49
CA ILE A 107 -19.46 4.20 10.14
C ILE A 107 -18.67 3.28 11.09
N GLY A 108 -17.54 2.72 10.67
CA GLY A 108 -16.69 1.89 11.49
C GLY A 108 -16.15 2.61 12.74
N MET A 109 -15.73 3.87 12.58
CA MET A 109 -15.30 4.72 13.70
C MET A 109 -16.45 5.03 14.66
N LEU A 110 -17.65 5.29 14.15
CA LEU A 110 -18.85 5.51 14.97
C LEU A 110 -19.21 4.26 15.78
N ILE A 111 -19.23 3.10 15.14
CA ILE A 111 -19.49 1.82 15.81
C ILE A 111 -18.44 1.59 16.91
N ARG A 112 -17.17 1.83 16.65
CA ARG A 112 -16.08 1.68 17.62
C ARG A 112 -16.22 2.64 18.81
N LYS A 113 -16.71 3.87 18.56
CA LYS A 113 -17.02 4.85 19.61
C LYS A 113 -18.20 4.43 20.48
N LEU A 114 -19.23 3.82 19.88
CA LEU A 114 -20.42 3.36 20.58
C LEU A 114 -20.16 2.04 21.33
N SER A 115 -19.37 1.15 20.78
CA SER A 115 -19.00 -0.13 21.39
C SER A 115 -17.63 -0.58 20.92
N ALA A 116 -16.62 -0.48 21.80
CA ALA A 116 -15.26 -0.89 21.52
C ALA A 116 -15.17 -2.39 21.16
N ASN A 117 -15.98 -3.24 21.78
CA ASN A 117 -15.99 -4.68 21.52
C ASN A 117 -16.52 -5.00 20.13
N ILE A 118 -17.62 -4.37 19.70
CA ILE A 118 -18.19 -4.56 18.36
C ILE A 118 -17.22 -3.98 17.32
N GLY A 119 -16.64 -2.82 17.59
CA GLY A 119 -15.64 -2.21 16.71
C GLY A 119 -14.42 -3.13 16.49
N SER A 120 -13.90 -3.72 17.56
CA SER A 120 -12.77 -4.67 17.47
C SER A 120 -13.13 -5.96 16.73
N LEU A 121 -14.35 -6.45 16.89
CA LEU A 121 -14.83 -7.62 16.17
C LEU A 121 -14.95 -7.35 14.67
N ILE A 122 -15.50 -6.21 14.28
CA ILE A 122 -15.61 -5.81 12.86
C ILE A 122 -14.22 -5.62 12.25
N GLU A 123 -13.29 -5.00 12.99
CA GLU A 123 -11.89 -4.84 12.56
C GLU A 123 -11.19 -6.19 12.35
N LEU A 124 -11.39 -7.14 13.26
CA LEU A 124 -10.86 -8.50 13.15
C LEU A 124 -11.42 -9.22 11.92
N ILE A 125 -12.75 -9.19 11.76
CA ILE A 125 -13.43 -9.81 10.60
C ILE A 125 -12.91 -9.16 9.29
N GLY A 126 -12.87 -7.84 9.22
CA GLY A 126 -12.35 -7.12 8.05
C GLY A 126 -10.90 -7.46 7.73
N SER A 127 -10.05 -7.60 8.75
CA SER A 127 -8.65 -8.00 8.59
C SER A 127 -8.51 -9.44 8.08
N ILE A 128 -9.35 -10.36 8.56
CA ILE A 128 -9.39 -11.75 8.07
C ILE A 128 -9.84 -11.79 6.62
N PHE A 129 -10.91 -11.07 6.25
CA PHE A 129 -11.35 -10.97 4.86
C PHE A 129 -10.29 -10.36 3.96
N GLY A 130 -9.61 -9.29 4.40
CA GLY A 130 -8.50 -8.70 3.68
C GLY A 130 -7.35 -9.69 3.46
N LEU A 131 -7.01 -10.48 4.47
CA LEU A 131 -5.97 -11.51 4.37
C LEU A 131 -6.39 -12.66 3.43
N LEU A 132 -7.65 -13.10 3.47
CA LEU A 132 -8.17 -14.16 2.59
C LEU A 132 -8.39 -13.67 1.15
N PHE A 133 -8.64 -12.38 0.96
CA PHE A 133 -8.78 -11.79 -0.37
C PHE A 133 -7.51 -11.94 -1.21
N ILE A 134 -6.35 -11.96 -0.58
CA ILE A 134 -5.07 -12.07 -1.28
C ILE A 134 -4.87 -13.45 -1.92
N PRO A 135 -4.95 -14.60 -1.20
CA PRO A 135 -4.89 -15.90 -1.85
C PRO A 135 -6.03 -16.10 -2.86
N PHE A 136 -7.20 -15.50 -2.64
CA PHE A 136 -8.29 -15.48 -3.62
C PHE A 136 -7.87 -14.73 -4.90
N LEU A 137 -7.28 -13.54 -4.78
CA LEU A 137 -6.74 -12.81 -5.92
C LEU A 137 -5.67 -13.63 -6.66
N ILE A 138 -4.75 -14.27 -5.92
CA ILE A 138 -3.73 -15.13 -6.51
C ILE A 138 -4.38 -16.27 -7.30
N ALA A 139 -5.33 -16.97 -6.70
CA ALA A 139 -5.98 -18.13 -7.32
C ALA A 139 -6.83 -17.77 -8.54
N VAL A 140 -7.42 -16.60 -8.59
CA VAL A 140 -8.31 -16.16 -9.67
C VAL A 140 -7.59 -15.29 -10.69
N TRP A 141 -6.84 -14.30 -10.24
CA TRP A 141 -6.24 -13.28 -11.13
C TRP A 141 -4.97 -13.81 -11.81
N VAL A 142 -4.09 -14.50 -11.09
CA VAL A 142 -2.82 -15.00 -11.66
C VAL A 142 -3.04 -15.96 -12.83
N PRO A 143 -3.90 -16.99 -12.76
CA PRO A 143 -4.13 -17.87 -13.90
C PRO A 143 -4.74 -17.16 -15.10
N ARG A 144 -5.65 -16.20 -14.87
CA ARG A 144 -6.28 -15.42 -15.94
C ARG A 144 -5.31 -14.49 -16.65
N ASN A 145 -4.30 -14.00 -15.95
CA ASN A 145 -3.33 -13.04 -16.46
C ASN A 145 -1.92 -13.66 -16.59
N TRP A 146 -1.85 -14.99 -16.69
CA TRP A 146 -0.58 -15.71 -16.73
C TRP A 146 0.32 -15.22 -17.87
N GLN A 147 -0.24 -15.07 -19.07
CA GLN A 147 0.50 -14.58 -20.23
C GLN A 147 0.99 -13.14 -20.01
N LEU A 148 0.12 -12.25 -19.51
CA LEU A 148 0.49 -10.87 -19.18
C LEU A 148 1.65 -10.84 -18.19
N LEU A 149 1.65 -11.71 -17.19
CA LEU A 149 2.76 -11.80 -16.21
C LEU A 149 4.07 -12.24 -16.89
N LEU A 150 4.02 -13.24 -17.77
CA LEU A 150 5.22 -13.71 -18.47
C LEU A 150 5.78 -12.65 -19.42
N ASP A 151 4.92 -11.87 -20.06
CA ASP A 151 5.30 -10.81 -21.00
C ASP A 151 5.72 -9.52 -20.28
N THR A 152 5.41 -9.42 -18.98
CA THR A 152 5.78 -8.26 -18.16
C THR A 152 7.27 -8.21 -17.92
N GLN A 153 7.86 -7.07 -18.26
CA GLN A 153 9.29 -6.86 -18.10
C GLN A 153 9.70 -6.62 -16.65
N TRP A 154 10.95 -6.95 -16.33
CA TRP A 154 11.52 -6.88 -14.99
C TRP A 154 11.41 -5.50 -14.29
N PRO A 155 11.47 -4.33 -14.96
CA PRO A 155 11.36 -3.05 -14.29
C PRO A 155 10.03 -2.88 -13.56
N THR A 156 8.93 -3.39 -14.14
CA THR A 156 7.60 -3.35 -13.53
C THR A 156 7.55 -4.13 -12.22
N TYR A 157 8.17 -5.31 -12.18
CA TYR A 157 8.30 -6.09 -10.94
C TYR A 157 9.13 -5.37 -9.88
N VAL A 158 10.26 -4.77 -10.29
CA VAL A 158 11.13 -4.01 -9.37
C VAL A 158 10.38 -2.81 -8.80
N VAL A 159 9.60 -2.10 -9.60
CA VAL A 159 8.79 -0.98 -9.11
C VAL A 159 7.69 -1.46 -8.18
N ALA A 160 6.95 -2.51 -8.54
CA ALA A 160 5.87 -3.05 -7.71
C ALA A 160 6.37 -3.51 -6.32
N ILE A 161 7.49 -4.22 -6.27
CA ILE A 161 8.12 -4.66 -5.00
C ILE A 161 8.79 -3.47 -4.29
N GLY A 162 9.44 -2.61 -5.07
CA GLY A 162 10.23 -1.47 -4.59
C GLY A 162 9.38 -0.45 -3.83
N ILE A 163 8.14 -0.19 -4.25
CA ILE A 163 7.23 0.72 -3.53
C ILE A 163 7.14 0.32 -2.05
N GLY A 164 6.84 -0.93 -1.76
CA GLY A 164 6.73 -1.42 -0.39
C GLY A 164 8.08 -1.51 0.31
N ALA A 165 9.08 -2.11 -0.34
CA ALA A 165 10.40 -2.35 0.25
C ALA A 165 11.13 -1.05 0.63
N VAL A 166 11.15 -0.08 -0.28
CA VAL A 166 11.79 1.23 -0.04
C VAL A 166 11.01 2.00 1.02
N GLY A 167 9.67 1.98 0.96
CA GLY A 167 8.82 2.62 1.98
C GLY A 167 9.07 2.08 3.38
N MET A 168 9.06 0.75 3.56
CA MET A 168 9.35 0.10 4.84
C MET A 168 10.76 0.44 5.34
N THR A 169 11.76 0.33 4.46
CA THR A 169 13.16 0.53 4.81
C THR A 169 13.41 1.97 5.21
N ALA A 170 12.97 2.93 4.39
CA ALA A 170 13.15 4.36 4.67
C ALA A 170 12.48 4.77 5.99
N ALA A 171 11.23 4.34 6.20
CA ALA A 171 10.49 4.64 7.42
C ALA A 171 11.12 3.98 8.66
N TYR A 172 11.62 2.76 8.54
CA TYR A 172 12.36 2.09 9.63
C TYR A 172 13.64 2.82 9.98
N LEU A 173 14.46 3.16 8.98
CA LEU A 173 15.72 3.86 9.18
C LEU A 173 15.49 5.26 9.79
N MET A 174 14.51 6.00 9.27
CA MET A 174 14.13 7.30 9.84
C MET A 174 13.68 7.17 11.30
N SER A 175 12.87 6.17 11.63
CA SER A 175 12.44 5.91 13.01
C SER A 175 13.61 5.59 13.93
N LYS A 176 14.62 4.87 13.43
CA LYS A 176 15.85 4.58 14.17
C LYS A 176 16.71 5.83 14.36
N MET A 177 16.84 6.66 13.33
CA MET A 177 17.57 7.96 13.43
C MET A 177 16.91 8.89 14.46
N LEU A 178 15.59 8.90 14.52
CA LEU A 178 14.81 9.65 15.52
C LEU A 178 14.78 8.98 16.90
N ARG A 179 15.48 7.86 17.08
CA ARG A 179 15.58 7.09 18.34
C ARG A 179 14.21 6.70 18.91
N LEU A 180 13.24 6.39 18.04
CA LEU A 180 11.92 5.94 18.48
C LEU A 180 12.00 4.57 19.14
N HIS A 181 11.04 4.29 20.02
CA HIS A 181 10.94 2.99 20.66
C HIS A 181 10.84 1.86 19.59
N PRO A 182 11.52 0.73 19.77
CA PRO A 182 11.61 -0.34 18.75
C PRO A 182 10.24 -0.83 18.24
N ALA A 183 9.22 -0.92 19.11
CA ALA A 183 7.87 -1.30 18.69
C ALA A 183 7.24 -0.26 17.74
N ASN A 184 7.44 1.05 18.01
CA ASN A 184 6.95 2.11 17.15
C ASN A 184 7.69 2.14 15.82
N ALA A 185 9.01 1.91 15.81
CA ALA A 185 9.80 1.85 14.58
C ALA A 185 9.33 0.71 13.65
N ARG A 186 9.02 -0.47 14.21
CA ARG A 186 8.43 -1.58 13.44
C ARG A 186 7.07 -1.22 12.86
N THR A 187 6.22 -0.61 13.67
CA THR A 187 4.90 -0.14 13.26
C THR A 187 4.96 0.85 12.11
N ILE A 188 5.77 1.91 12.27
CA ILE A 188 5.91 2.97 11.27
C ILE A 188 6.46 2.41 9.96
N ALA A 189 7.40 1.46 10.03
CA ALA A 189 7.92 0.78 8.84
C ALA A 189 6.81 0.03 8.08
N LEU A 190 6.04 -0.80 8.77
CA LEU A 190 4.96 -1.58 8.15
C LEU A 190 3.85 -0.69 7.60
N GLU A 191 3.44 0.34 8.36
CA GLU A 191 2.42 1.29 7.92
C GLU A 191 2.85 2.10 6.69
N ALA A 192 4.11 2.52 6.63
CA ALA A 192 4.62 3.30 5.51
C ALA A 192 4.79 2.45 4.23
N GLY A 193 5.03 1.16 4.36
CA GLY A 193 5.26 0.30 3.20
C GLY A 193 4.03 -0.46 2.73
N ILE A 194 2.97 -0.61 3.54
CA ILE A 194 1.76 -1.35 3.19
C ILE A 194 0.65 -0.39 2.79
N ASN A 195 0.57 -0.08 1.51
CA ASN A 195 -0.51 0.71 0.93
C ASN A 195 -1.74 -0.15 0.61
N ASN A 196 -2.90 0.49 0.44
CA ASN A 196 -4.16 -0.16 0.14
C ASN A 196 -4.28 -0.54 -1.34
N GLY A 197 -3.78 -1.71 -1.71
CA GLY A 197 -3.83 -2.22 -3.09
C GLY A 197 -5.24 -2.36 -3.66
N PRO A 198 -6.19 -2.98 -2.95
CA PRO A 198 -7.59 -3.04 -3.38
C PRO A 198 -8.20 -1.69 -3.69
N LEU A 199 -7.87 -0.65 -2.90
CA LEU A 199 -8.31 0.71 -3.18
C LEU A 199 -7.70 1.25 -4.47
N ALA A 200 -6.40 1.05 -4.69
CA ALA A 200 -5.76 1.49 -5.94
C ALA A 200 -6.42 0.85 -7.16
N ILE A 201 -6.71 -0.45 -7.10
CA ILE A 201 -7.44 -1.17 -8.13
C ILE A 201 -8.85 -0.59 -8.32
N ALA A 202 -9.58 -0.32 -7.23
CA ALA A 202 -10.93 0.25 -7.31
C ALA A 202 -10.93 1.64 -7.95
N VAL A 203 -9.96 2.50 -7.61
CA VAL A 203 -9.79 3.82 -8.25
C VAL A 203 -9.53 3.66 -9.74
N ILE A 204 -8.61 2.78 -10.14
CA ILE A 204 -8.27 2.55 -11.54
C ILE A 204 -9.49 2.05 -12.33
N VAL A 205 -10.20 1.07 -11.81
CA VAL A 205 -11.39 0.52 -12.48
C VAL A 205 -12.49 1.59 -12.59
N ALA A 206 -12.70 2.39 -11.56
CA ALA A 206 -13.73 3.44 -11.60
C ALA A 206 -13.44 4.53 -12.64
N VAL A 207 -12.16 4.87 -12.84
CA VAL A 207 -11.74 5.99 -13.71
C VAL A 207 -11.42 5.52 -15.14
N TYR A 208 -10.83 4.35 -15.30
CA TYR A 208 -10.21 3.88 -16.55
C TYR A 208 -10.85 2.62 -17.13
N ILE A 209 -12.09 2.27 -16.74
CA ILE A 209 -12.75 1.03 -17.20
C ILE A 209 -12.86 0.92 -18.73
N ASP A 210 -13.03 2.05 -19.40
CA ASP A 210 -13.15 2.14 -20.85
C ASP A 210 -11.81 2.46 -21.55
N SER A 211 -10.70 2.54 -20.78
CA SER A 211 -9.38 2.84 -21.34
C SER A 211 -8.76 1.60 -22.02
N PRO A 212 -8.20 1.74 -23.22
CA PRO A 212 -7.48 0.64 -23.87
C PRO A 212 -6.23 0.21 -23.09
N GLY A 213 -5.72 1.05 -22.19
CA GLY A 213 -4.57 0.75 -21.33
C GLY A 213 -4.92 0.20 -19.95
N LEU A 214 -6.17 -0.17 -19.67
CA LEU A 214 -6.63 -0.61 -18.35
C LEU A 214 -5.76 -1.72 -17.75
N ASP A 215 -5.45 -2.78 -18.53
CA ASP A 215 -4.65 -3.91 -18.05
C ASP A 215 -3.24 -3.47 -17.65
N GLN A 216 -2.65 -2.54 -18.39
CA GLN A 216 -1.32 -1.99 -18.10
C GLN A 216 -1.34 -1.10 -16.85
N ILE A 217 -2.39 -0.29 -16.65
CA ILE A 217 -2.56 0.53 -15.45
C ILE A 217 -2.74 -0.36 -14.22
N LEU A 218 -3.49 -1.47 -14.33
CA LEU A 218 -3.73 -2.41 -13.23
C LEU A 218 -2.49 -3.23 -12.84
N LEU A 219 -1.49 -3.33 -13.70
CA LEU A 219 -0.38 -4.25 -13.55
C LEU A 219 0.43 -4.02 -12.25
N VAL A 220 0.87 -2.78 -11.99
CA VAL A 220 1.64 -2.48 -10.77
C VAL A 220 0.80 -2.65 -9.51
N PRO A 221 -0.44 -2.15 -9.38
CA PRO A 221 -1.29 -2.40 -8.22
C PRO A 221 -1.57 -3.88 -7.95
N ALA A 222 -1.78 -4.68 -8.99
CA ALA A 222 -2.00 -6.11 -8.84
C ALA A 222 -0.73 -6.85 -8.37
N LEU A 223 0.42 -6.60 -9.01
CA LEU A 223 1.72 -7.14 -8.59
C LEU A 223 2.09 -6.67 -7.18
N TYR A 224 1.92 -5.39 -6.87
CA TYR A 224 2.15 -4.86 -5.54
C TYR A 224 1.31 -5.60 -4.49
N SER A 225 0.01 -5.76 -4.74
CA SER A 225 -0.91 -6.43 -3.80
C SER A 225 -0.50 -7.87 -3.52
N LEU A 226 0.06 -8.56 -4.51
CA LEU A 226 0.61 -9.89 -4.38
C LEU A 226 1.91 -9.89 -3.56
N PHE A 227 2.88 -9.06 -3.97
CA PHE A 227 4.22 -9.09 -3.38
C PHE A 227 4.29 -8.44 -2.01
N ILE A 228 3.44 -7.44 -1.72
CA ILE A 228 3.47 -6.75 -0.43
C ILE A 228 3.18 -7.69 0.75
N VAL A 229 2.35 -8.70 0.56
CA VAL A 229 2.05 -9.70 1.60
C VAL A 229 3.25 -10.60 1.86
N LEU A 230 3.90 -11.06 0.80
CA LEU A 230 5.11 -11.86 0.91
C LEU A 230 6.22 -11.06 1.60
N LEU A 231 6.45 -9.83 1.14
CA LEU A 231 7.44 -8.92 1.71
C LEU A 231 7.14 -8.63 3.19
N SER A 232 5.89 -8.27 3.50
CA SER A 232 5.47 -7.96 4.88
C SER A 232 5.57 -9.17 5.80
N THR A 233 5.31 -10.37 5.30
CA THR A 233 5.51 -11.61 6.05
C THR A 233 6.98 -11.79 6.41
N VAL A 234 7.89 -11.65 5.44
CA VAL A 234 9.33 -11.77 5.68
C VAL A 234 9.81 -10.71 6.68
N VAL A 235 9.44 -9.44 6.48
CA VAL A 235 9.80 -8.34 7.37
C VAL A 235 9.26 -8.56 8.79
N THR A 236 8.01 -9.02 8.92
CA THR A 236 7.40 -9.35 10.20
C THR A 236 8.14 -10.47 10.93
N LEU A 237 8.55 -11.52 10.22
CA LEU A 237 9.35 -12.60 10.82
C LEU A 237 10.72 -12.11 11.29
N ILE A 238 11.38 -11.24 10.52
CA ILE A 238 12.66 -10.62 10.90
C ILE A 238 12.47 -9.78 12.17
N PHE A 239 11.46 -8.92 12.21
CA PHE A 239 11.16 -8.07 13.37
C PHE A 239 10.81 -8.88 14.62
N ARG A 240 10.02 -9.96 14.46
CA ARG A 240 9.66 -10.86 15.56
C ARG A 240 10.87 -11.57 16.13
N ARG A 241 11.75 -12.12 15.29
CA ARG A 241 13.00 -12.77 15.72
C ARG A 241 13.92 -11.80 16.45
N ALA A 242 14.09 -10.59 15.92
CA ALA A 242 14.90 -9.56 16.55
C ALA A 242 14.37 -9.16 17.94
N ASN A 243 13.03 -9.11 18.12
CA ASN A 243 12.41 -8.82 19.41
C ASN A 243 12.65 -9.96 20.42
N LEU A 244 12.44 -11.20 20.02
CA LEU A 244 12.66 -12.36 20.89
C LEU A 244 14.14 -12.46 21.32
N ALA A 245 15.06 -12.19 20.43
CA ALA A 245 16.49 -12.15 20.75
C ALA A 245 16.87 -11.02 21.72
N ALA A 246 16.15 -9.88 21.66
CA ALA A 246 16.33 -8.79 22.62
C ALA A 246 15.78 -9.13 24.01
N GLU A 247 14.60 -9.77 24.07
CA GLU A 247 13.99 -10.23 25.33
C GLU A 247 14.86 -11.29 26.04
N GLN A 248 15.50 -12.20 25.30
CA GLN A 248 16.40 -13.21 25.87
C GLN A 248 17.71 -12.62 26.39
N LYS A 249 18.14 -11.44 25.93
CA LYS A 249 19.34 -10.76 26.42
C LYS A 249 19.14 -9.97 27.70
N ILE A 250 17.92 -9.90 28.23
CA ILE A 250 17.57 -9.31 29.52
C ILE A 250 17.17 -10.47 30.48
N PRO A 251 18.05 -11.39 30.83
CA PRO A 251 17.77 -12.38 31.86
C PRO A 251 18.10 -11.71 33.20
N ASN A 252 17.11 -11.68 34.11
CA ASN A 252 17.30 -11.42 35.54
C ASN A 252 17.54 -9.97 35.99
N LEU A 253 16.55 -9.12 35.81
CA LEU A 253 16.36 -7.89 36.61
C LEU A 253 14.98 -7.88 37.27
N LEU A 254 14.48 -9.05 37.71
CA LEU A 254 13.37 -9.20 38.66
C LEU A 254 13.79 -10.15 39.75
#